data_d226bae44462d5a488289d72520652fc
#
_entry.id   d226bae44462d5a488289d72520652fc
#
_cell.length_a   1.000
_cell.length_b   1.000
_cell.length_c   1.000
_cell.angle_alpha   90.00
_cell.angle_beta   90.00
_cell.angle_gamma   90.00
#
_symmetry.space_group_name_H-M   'P 1'
#
loop_
_entity.id
_entity.type
_entity.pdbx_description
1 polymer ?
#
loop_
_entity_poly.entity_id
_entity_poly.type
_entity_poly.pdbx_seq_one_letter_code
_entity_poly.pdbx_strand_id
1 'polypeptide(L)'
;MKNLTLVIGGIFLLLNIVIGLIFSSYKPFNISLNSAVIIVNTLMLYLLGVSQIKDGFKISLTFLFLIAAVIEFILAFFVPETWENNIALTMLILLFAGHLILYVIAYFVSKIS
;
A
#
# COMPACT_ATOMS: atom_id res chain seq x y z
N MET A 1 12.67 -14.46 12.82
CA MET A 1 11.23 -14.36 12.70
C MET A 1 10.76 -13.86 11.35
N LYS A 2 11.37 -14.36 10.29
CA LYS A 2 11.01 -13.98 8.92
C LYS A 2 9.55 -14.32 8.61
N ASN A 3 9.06 -15.46 9.14
CA ASN A 3 7.71 -15.91 8.87
C ASN A 3 6.64 -15.00 9.51
N LEU A 4 6.95 -14.38 10.64
CA LEU A 4 6.01 -13.49 11.31
C LEU A 4 5.72 -12.25 10.45
N THR A 5 6.76 -11.65 9.87
CA THR A 5 6.59 -10.50 8.98
C THR A 5 5.75 -10.86 7.77
N LEU A 6 6.00 -12.03 7.16
CA LEU A 6 5.22 -12.47 6.01
C LEU A 6 3.77 -12.75 6.37
N VAL A 7 3.50 -13.33 7.53
CA VAL A 7 2.14 -13.61 7.98
C VAL A 7 1.39 -12.32 8.23
N ILE A 8 1.98 -11.38 8.96
CA ILE A 8 1.34 -10.09 9.25
C ILE A 8 1.14 -9.28 7.96
N GLY A 9 2.16 -9.28 7.09
CA GLY A 9 2.05 -8.62 5.80
C GLY A 9 0.95 -9.21 4.93
N GLY A 10 0.83 -10.53 4.92
CA GLY A 10 -0.24 -11.22 4.20
C GLY A 10 -1.63 -10.86 4.73
N ILE A 11 -1.77 -10.76 6.05
CA ILE A 11 -3.03 -10.34 6.67
C ILE A 11 -3.39 -8.91 6.25
N PHE A 12 -2.43 -7.99 6.29
CA PHE A 12 -2.66 -6.62 5.89
C PHE A 12 -2.98 -6.50 4.39
N LEU A 13 -2.33 -7.32 3.56
CA LEU A 13 -2.65 -7.37 2.14
C LEU A 13 -4.07 -7.87 1.90
N LEU A 14 -4.51 -8.88 2.63
CA LEU A 14 -5.88 -9.37 2.58
C LEU A 14 -6.88 -8.28 2.98
N LEU A 15 -6.57 -7.54 4.04
CA LEU A 15 -7.41 -6.43 4.47
C LEU A 15 -7.50 -5.35 3.38
N ASN A 16 -6.39 -5.06 2.70
CA ASN A 16 -6.39 -4.13 1.57
C ASN A 16 -7.30 -4.62 0.45
N ILE A 17 -7.25 -5.90 0.13
CA ILE A 17 -8.10 -6.48 -0.92
C ILE A 17 -9.57 -6.33 -0.54
N VAL A 18 -9.93 -6.68 0.69
CA VAL A 18 -11.32 -6.61 1.17
C VAL A 18 -11.82 -5.16 1.15
N ILE A 19 -11.03 -4.23 1.70
CA ILE A 19 -11.40 -2.81 1.76
C ILE A 19 -11.54 -2.25 0.34
N GLY A 20 -10.61 -2.59 -0.55
CA GLY A 20 -10.66 -2.16 -1.93
C GLY A 20 -11.89 -2.67 -2.67
N LEU A 21 -12.28 -3.92 -2.42
CA LEU A 21 -13.50 -4.49 -3.02
C LEU A 21 -14.76 -3.76 -2.53
N ILE A 22 -14.80 -3.39 -1.26
CA ILE A 22 -15.92 -2.62 -0.73
C ILE A 22 -16.04 -1.28 -1.44
N PHE A 23 -14.94 -0.54 -1.59
CA PHE A 23 -14.96 0.73 -2.30
C PHE A 23 -15.24 0.56 -3.80
N SER A 24 -14.75 -0.54 -4.40
CA SER A 24 -14.98 -0.82 -5.82
C SER A 24 -16.45 -1.08 -6.15
N SER A 25 -17.23 -1.56 -5.18
CA SER A 25 -18.66 -1.81 -5.41
C SER A 25 -19.46 -0.52 -5.59
N TYR A 26 -18.91 0.62 -5.16
CA TYR A 26 -19.58 1.92 -5.28
C TYR A 26 -19.11 2.73 -6.48
N LYS A 27 -17.92 2.44 -7.01
CA LYS A 27 -17.33 3.29 -8.07
C LYS A 27 -16.37 2.47 -8.93
N PRO A 28 -16.62 2.40 -10.26
CA PRO A 28 -15.74 1.62 -11.15
C PRO A 28 -14.28 2.05 -11.15
N PHE A 29 -14.01 3.35 -10.94
CA PHE A 29 -12.65 3.88 -10.86
C PHE A 29 -11.83 3.15 -9.79
N ASN A 30 -12.46 2.78 -8.67
CA ASN A 30 -11.79 2.11 -7.57
C ASN A 30 -11.35 0.68 -7.91
N ILE A 31 -11.92 0.07 -8.94
CA ILE A 31 -11.49 -1.26 -9.39
C ILE A 31 -10.04 -1.20 -9.89
N SER A 32 -9.74 -0.22 -10.74
CA SER A 32 -8.38 -0.03 -11.25
C SER A 32 -7.41 0.35 -10.13
N LEU A 33 -7.83 1.24 -9.24
CA LEU A 33 -7.02 1.64 -8.10
C LEU A 33 -6.74 0.46 -7.16
N ASN A 34 -7.77 -0.35 -6.88
CA ASN A 34 -7.62 -1.54 -6.05
C ASN A 34 -6.59 -2.52 -6.64
N SER A 35 -6.66 -2.75 -7.96
CA SER A 35 -5.69 -3.61 -8.63
C SER A 35 -4.27 -3.07 -8.50
N ALA A 36 -4.09 -1.75 -8.68
CA ALA A 36 -2.79 -1.11 -8.52
C ALA A 36 -2.26 -1.22 -7.09
N VAL A 37 -3.11 -1.02 -6.09
CA VAL A 37 -2.74 -1.15 -4.69
C VAL A 37 -2.27 -2.56 -4.37
N ILE A 38 -2.98 -3.57 -4.86
CA ILE A 38 -2.61 -4.97 -4.65
C ILE A 38 -1.22 -5.24 -5.24
N ILE A 39 -0.97 -4.79 -6.47
CA ILE A 39 0.32 -4.99 -7.13
C ILE A 39 1.43 -4.29 -6.35
N VAL A 40 1.25 -3.02 -6.00
CA VAL A 40 2.27 -2.26 -5.28
C VAL A 40 2.57 -2.87 -3.92
N ASN A 41 1.53 -3.23 -3.16
CA ASN A 41 1.72 -3.82 -1.84
C ASN A 41 2.38 -5.19 -1.90
N THR A 42 2.06 -5.99 -2.92
CA THR A 42 2.72 -7.29 -3.12
C THR A 42 4.21 -7.10 -3.39
N LEU A 43 4.57 -6.15 -4.26
CA LEU A 43 5.96 -5.84 -4.55
C LEU A 43 6.69 -5.34 -3.30
N MET A 44 6.04 -4.49 -2.50
CA MET A 44 6.64 -3.96 -1.28
C MET A 44 6.83 -5.04 -0.23
N LEU A 45 5.90 -5.98 -0.10
CA LEU A 45 6.07 -7.12 0.80
C LEU A 45 7.24 -7.99 0.38
N TYR A 46 7.42 -8.19 -0.92
CA TYR A 46 8.58 -8.92 -1.44
C TYR A 46 9.88 -8.21 -1.07
N LEU A 47 9.94 -6.89 -1.28
CA LEU A 47 11.12 -6.10 -0.93
C LEU A 47 11.41 -6.17 0.57
N LEU A 48 10.38 -6.10 1.41
CA LEU A 48 10.56 -6.23 2.86
C LEU A 48 11.08 -7.61 3.23
N GLY A 49 10.61 -8.65 2.55
CA GLY A 49 11.04 -10.02 2.81
C GLY A 49 12.53 -10.25 2.55
N VAL A 50 13.10 -9.57 1.54
CA VAL A 50 14.51 -9.72 1.19
C VAL A 50 15.40 -8.64 1.80
N SER A 51 14.82 -7.66 2.50
CA SER A 51 15.58 -6.54 3.08
C SER A 51 16.11 -6.88 4.46
N GLN A 52 17.21 -6.21 4.83
CA GLN A 52 17.82 -6.35 6.16
C GLN A 52 17.28 -5.32 7.14
N ILE A 53 15.97 -5.15 7.15
CA ILE A 53 15.28 -4.26 8.07
C ILE A 53 14.82 -5.08 9.28
N LYS A 54 14.86 -4.49 10.46
CA LYS A 54 14.41 -5.16 11.70
C LYS A 54 12.92 -5.48 11.60
N ASP A 55 12.51 -6.62 12.16
CA ASP A 55 11.14 -7.13 12.06
C ASP A 55 10.10 -6.12 12.57
N GLY A 56 10.40 -5.40 13.66
CA GLY A 56 9.49 -4.39 14.18
C GLY A 56 9.20 -3.28 13.18
N PHE A 57 10.24 -2.83 12.47
CA PHE A 57 10.08 -1.81 11.42
C PHE A 57 9.33 -2.36 10.21
N LYS A 58 9.56 -3.63 9.86
CA LYS A 58 8.83 -4.27 8.75
C LYS A 58 7.34 -4.33 9.03
N ILE A 59 6.95 -4.73 10.24
CA ILE A 59 5.55 -4.81 10.65
C ILE A 59 4.91 -3.42 10.65
N SER A 60 5.59 -2.44 11.24
CA SER A 60 5.11 -1.06 11.26
C SER A 60 4.94 -0.50 9.85
N LEU A 61 5.89 -0.79 8.97
CA LEU A 61 5.85 -0.32 7.59
C LEU A 61 4.69 -0.96 6.82
N THR A 62 4.44 -2.23 7.04
CA THR A 62 3.30 -2.92 6.43
C THR A 62 1.98 -2.28 6.87
N PHE A 63 1.86 -1.92 8.15
CA PHE A 63 0.69 -1.22 8.66
C PHE A 63 0.53 0.16 8.02
N LEU A 64 1.64 0.89 7.86
CA LEU A 64 1.60 2.19 7.19
C LEU A 64 1.19 2.06 5.71
N PHE A 65 1.61 1.00 5.04
CA PHE A 65 1.18 0.73 3.67
C PHE A 65 -0.32 0.50 3.61
N LEU A 66 -0.88 -0.22 4.58
CA LEU A 66 -2.33 -0.42 4.67
C LEU A 66 -3.06 0.91 4.82
N ILE A 67 -2.59 1.77 5.73
CA ILE A 67 -3.18 3.09 5.96
C ILE A 67 -3.12 3.93 4.68
N ALA A 68 -1.97 3.96 4.01
CA ALA A 68 -1.80 4.71 2.78
C ALA A 68 -2.79 4.25 1.70
N ALA A 69 -2.97 2.95 1.57
CA ALA A 69 -3.92 2.38 0.60
C ALA A 69 -5.36 2.77 0.93
N VAL A 70 -5.74 2.74 2.20
CA VAL A 70 -7.09 3.14 2.63
C VAL A 70 -7.33 4.61 2.33
N ILE A 71 -6.35 5.48 2.60
CA ILE A 71 -6.44 6.90 2.27
C ILE A 71 -6.67 7.09 0.77
N GLU A 72 -5.92 6.36 -0.06
CA GLU A 72 -6.09 6.43 -1.52
C GLU A 72 -7.52 6.00 -1.94
N PHE A 73 -8.05 4.94 -1.35
CA PHE A 73 -9.41 4.49 -1.65
C PHE A 73 -10.44 5.56 -1.29
N ILE A 74 -10.28 6.19 -0.12
CA ILE A 74 -11.20 7.25 0.32
C ILE A 74 -11.13 8.45 -0.63
N LEU A 75 -9.92 8.87 -1.00
CA LEU A 75 -9.73 9.97 -1.93
C LEU A 75 -10.34 9.67 -3.29
N ALA A 76 -10.15 8.45 -3.79
CA ALA A 76 -10.71 8.04 -5.07
C ALA A 76 -12.23 8.06 -5.06
N PHE A 77 -12.86 7.76 -3.93
CA PHE A 77 -14.31 7.77 -3.79
C PHE A 77 -14.87 9.18 -4.03
N PHE A 78 -14.15 10.21 -3.61
CA PHE A 78 -14.59 11.60 -3.72
C PHE A 78 -14.17 12.29 -5.02
N VAL A 79 -13.39 11.62 -5.89
CA VAL A 79 -12.97 12.19 -7.17
C VAL A 79 -14.17 12.27 -8.11
N PRO A 80 -14.44 13.44 -8.72
CA PRO A 80 -15.50 13.56 -9.73
C PRO A 80 -15.22 12.67 -10.95
N GLU A 81 -16.25 12.14 -11.59
CA GLU A 81 -16.09 11.26 -12.75
C GLU A 81 -15.31 11.94 -13.87
N THR A 82 -15.50 13.24 -14.06
CA THR A 82 -14.82 14.02 -15.11
C THR A 82 -13.31 14.09 -14.87
N TRP A 83 -12.85 13.86 -13.65
CA TRP A 83 -11.43 13.95 -13.29
C TRP A 83 -10.72 12.60 -13.26
N GLU A 84 -11.46 11.49 -13.28
CA GLU A 84 -10.89 10.16 -13.04
C GLU A 84 -9.74 9.83 -13.99
N ASN A 85 -9.91 10.09 -15.29
CA ASN A 85 -8.86 9.79 -16.27
C ASN A 85 -7.60 10.62 -16.08
N ASN A 86 -7.75 11.85 -15.60
CA ASN A 86 -6.62 12.77 -15.42
C ASN A 86 -5.89 12.52 -14.12
N ILE A 87 -6.59 12.07 -13.08
CA ILE A 87 -6.02 11.94 -11.74
C ILE A 87 -5.53 10.52 -11.46
N ALA A 88 -5.95 9.53 -12.25
CA ALA A 88 -5.59 8.13 -12.02
C ALA A 88 -4.08 7.93 -11.97
N LEU A 89 -3.37 8.46 -12.96
CA LEU A 89 -1.91 8.34 -13.02
C LEU A 89 -1.25 9.05 -11.84
N THR A 90 -1.74 10.23 -11.47
CA THR A 90 -1.23 10.96 -10.32
C THR A 90 -1.39 10.17 -9.04
N MET A 91 -2.55 9.54 -8.83
CA MET A 91 -2.79 8.72 -7.65
C MET A 91 -1.87 7.49 -7.60
N LEU A 92 -1.64 6.86 -8.76
CA LEU A 92 -0.70 5.74 -8.85
C LEU A 92 0.73 6.16 -8.50
N ILE A 93 1.16 7.30 -9.02
CA ILE A 93 2.50 7.85 -8.74
C ILE A 93 2.62 8.16 -7.26
N LEU A 94 1.61 8.81 -6.66
CA LEU A 94 1.62 9.14 -5.24
C LEU A 94 1.67 7.87 -4.38
N LEU A 95 0.90 6.86 -4.73
CA LEU A 95 0.89 5.60 -4.00
C LEU A 95 2.27 4.94 -4.03
N PHE A 96 2.85 4.79 -5.21
CA PHE A 96 4.15 4.13 -5.38
C PHE A 96 5.26 4.93 -4.71
N ALA A 97 5.30 6.25 -4.94
CA ALA A 97 6.31 7.13 -4.34
C ALA A 97 6.20 7.16 -2.82
N GLY A 98 4.98 7.21 -2.29
CA GLY A 98 4.76 7.17 -0.85
C GLY A 98 5.28 5.89 -0.23
N HIS A 99 5.02 4.74 -0.86
CA HIS A 99 5.53 3.45 -0.39
C HIS A 99 7.06 3.41 -0.42
N LEU A 100 7.68 3.90 -1.51
CA LEU A 100 9.13 3.93 -1.62
C LEU A 100 9.77 4.85 -0.57
N ILE A 101 9.18 6.02 -0.34
CA ILE A 101 9.69 6.95 0.66
C ILE A 101 9.63 6.32 2.05
N LEU A 102 8.50 5.71 2.40
CA LEU A 102 8.35 5.03 3.68
C LEU A 102 9.38 3.90 3.83
N TYR A 103 9.58 3.13 2.76
CA TYR A 103 10.56 2.04 2.77
C TYR A 103 11.97 2.57 3.02
N VAL A 104 12.37 3.64 2.31
CA VAL A 104 13.70 4.22 2.46
C VAL A 104 13.91 4.77 3.86
N ILE A 105 12.92 5.47 4.40
CA ILE A 105 12.98 6.00 5.78
C ILE A 105 13.14 4.85 6.77
N ALA A 106 12.33 3.80 6.65
CA ALA A 106 12.40 2.65 7.54
C ALA A 106 13.76 1.94 7.45
N TYR A 107 14.30 1.82 6.25
CA TYR A 107 15.62 1.21 6.02
C TYR A 107 16.71 1.97 6.77
N PHE A 108 16.76 3.29 6.61
CA PHE A 108 17.78 4.10 7.26
C PHE A 108 17.61 4.14 8.77
N VAL A 109 16.37 4.27 9.26
CA VAL A 109 16.10 4.29 10.71
C VAL A 109 16.48 2.95 11.32
N SER A 110 16.16 1.85 10.67
CA SER A 110 16.52 0.51 11.15
C SER A 110 18.03 0.32 11.21
N LYS A 111 18.75 0.89 10.25
CA LYS A 111 20.21 0.76 10.18
C LYS A 111 20.90 1.57 11.29
N ILE A 112 20.33 2.72 11.66
CA ILE A 112 20.88 3.57 12.73
C ILE A 112 20.57 2.97 14.11
N SER A 113 19.41 2.36 14.28
CA SER A 113 19.05 1.74 15.55
C SER A 113 19.64 0.35 15.61
#